data_32da064c26a33efb3d359167aadaccde
#
_entry.id   32da064c26a33efb3d359167aadaccde
#
_cell.length_a   1.000
_cell.length_b   1.000
_cell.length_c   1.000
_cell.angle_alpha   90.00
_cell.angle_beta   90.00
_cell.angle_gamma   90.00
#
_symmetry.space_group_name_H-M   'P 1'
#
loop_
_entity.id
_entity.type
_entity.pdbx_description
1 polymer ?
#
loop_
_entity_poly.entity_id
_entity_poly.type
_entity_poly.pdbx_seq_one_letter_code
_entity_poly.pdbx_strand_id
1 'polypeptide(L)'
;MAAVGTVDVELDLIGWLQAKAGPDVVVRDEVDNNLLDELPTVQVQRVPAGDDDGFRLDRALVDVDVYAETRGAAIELALLIRGWLLTELPGAQTSRAVYGRVTSSPPPAVRPYENTGLRRVGATYQIYSHPVS
;
A
#
# COMPACT_ATOMS: atom_id res chain seq x y z
N MET A 1 11.99 23.30 -6.39
CA MET A 1 10.76 22.50 -6.32
C MET A 1 10.96 21.17 -7.04
N ALA A 2 10.65 20.06 -6.40
CA ALA A 2 10.72 18.76 -7.05
C ALA A 2 9.60 18.61 -8.09
N ALA A 3 9.93 17.99 -9.22
CA ALA A 3 8.95 17.72 -10.27
C ALA A 3 8.10 16.49 -9.92
N VAL A 4 6.87 16.44 -10.43
CA VAL A 4 6.01 15.25 -10.34
C VAL A 4 6.73 14.08 -11.02
N GLY A 5 6.59 12.91 -10.44
CA GLY A 5 7.23 11.70 -10.93
C GLY A 5 8.64 11.48 -10.39
N THR A 6 9.16 12.40 -9.58
CA THR A 6 10.48 12.23 -8.95
C THR A 6 10.42 11.52 -7.60
N VAL A 7 9.20 11.31 -7.06
CA VAL A 7 8.98 10.60 -5.80
C VAL A 7 8.61 9.16 -6.10
N ASP A 8 9.32 8.24 -5.48
CA ASP A 8 8.95 6.82 -5.48
C ASP A 8 7.83 6.63 -4.46
N VAL A 9 6.59 6.76 -4.92
CA VAL A 9 5.39 6.68 -4.07
C VAL A 9 5.25 5.29 -3.45
N GLU A 10 5.63 4.24 -4.18
CA GLU A 10 5.60 2.87 -3.67
C GLU A 10 6.51 2.74 -2.45
N LEU A 11 7.75 3.16 -2.55
CA LEU A 11 8.70 3.08 -1.46
C LEU A 11 8.30 3.98 -0.28
N ASP A 12 7.83 5.19 -0.58
CA ASP A 12 7.40 6.13 0.45
C ASP A 12 6.20 5.58 1.25
N LEU A 13 5.25 4.97 0.54
CA LEU A 13 4.08 4.37 1.16
C LEU A 13 4.44 3.14 2.00
N ILE A 14 5.40 2.34 1.53
CA ILE A 14 5.93 1.20 2.31
C ILE A 14 6.44 1.68 3.66
N GLY A 15 7.25 2.73 3.67
CA GLY A 15 7.78 3.31 4.91
C GLY A 15 6.68 3.82 5.84
N TRP A 16 5.69 4.50 5.27
CA TRP A 16 4.57 5.03 6.03
C TRP A 16 3.74 3.91 6.66
N LEU A 17 3.42 2.87 5.89
CA LEU A 17 2.66 1.72 6.39
C LEU A 17 3.46 0.90 7.40
N GLN A 18 4.77 0.73 7.20
CA GLN A 18 5.60 0.01 8.15
C GLN A 18 5.61 0.70 9.51
N ALA A 19 5.67 2.03 9.53
CA ALA A 19 5.60 2.80 10.76
C ALA A 19 4.25 2.65 11.47
N LYS A 20 3.16 2.58 10.72
CA LYS A 20 1.82 2.37 11.27
C LYS A 20 1.63 0.94 11.81
N ALA A 21 2.12 -0.05 11.07
CA ALA A 21 1.87 -1.46 11.38
C ALA A 21 2.74 -1.97 12.54
N GLY A 22 3.90 -1.36 12.75
CA GLY A 22 4.82 -1.80 13.78
C GLY A 22 5.72 -2.96 13.34
N PRO A 23 6.59 -3.44 14.25
CA PRO A 23 7.64 -4.40 13.88
C PRO A 23 7.16 -5.83 13.64
N ASP A 24 5.93 -6.17 14.05
CA ASP A 24 5.39 -7.53 13.90
C ASP A 24 4.82 -7.81 12.52
N VAL A 25 4.76 -6.79 11.66
CA VAL A 25 4.25 -6.89 10.29
C VAL A 25 5.37 -6.51 9.34
N VAL A 26 5.56 -7.32 8.29
CA VAL A 26 6.54 -7.02 7.24
C VAL A 26 5.82 -6.27 6.12
N VAL A 27 6.29 -5.08 5.77
CA VAL A 27 5.74 -4.30 4.65
C VAL A 27 6.84 -4.17 3.60
N ARG A 28 6.56 -4.62 2.37
CA ARG A 28 7.56 -4.66 1.31
C ARG A 28 6.92 -4.63 -0.08
N ASP A 29 7.74 -4.43 -1.11
CA ASP A 29 7.28 -4.41 -2.50
C ASP A 29 7.22 -5.81 -3.13
N GLU A 30 8.02 -6.74 -2.65
CA GLU A 30 8.09 -8.10 -3.20
C GLU A 30 7.88 -9.13 -2.12
N VAL A 31 7.33 -10.28 -2.50
CA VAL A 31 7.28 -11.47 -1.66
C VAL A 31 8.27 -12.50 -2.21
N ASP A 32 8.89 -13.26 -1.33
CA ASP A 32 9.92 -14.22 -1.71
C ASP A 32 9.68 -15.58 -1.06
N ASN A 33 10.69 -16.47 -1.14
CA ASN A 33 10.61 -17.82 -0.64
C ASN A 33 10.43 -17.90 0.89
N ASN A 34 10.71 -16.84 1.61
CA ASN A 34 10.56 -16.78 3.06
C ASN A 34 9.20 -16.28 3.52
N LEU A 35 8.25 -16.14 2.59
CA LEU A 35 6.93 -15.58 2.90
C LEU A 35 6.24 -16.27 4.08
N LEU A 36 6.29 -17.58 4.15
CA LEU A 36 5.67 -18.35 5.25
C LEU A 36 6.30 -18.06 6.61
N ASP A 37 7.55 -17.64 6.65
CA ASP A 37 8.26 -17.32 7.89
C ASP A 37 8.11 -15.85 8.27
N GLU A 38 7.53 -15.03 7.39
CA GLU A 38 7.40 -13.59 7.56
C GLU A 38 5.94 -13.12 7.64
N LEU A 39 5.03 -14.02 7.98
CA LEU A 39 3.61 -13.64 8.09
C LEU A 39 3.32 -12.92 9.41
N PRO A 40 2.45 -11.90 9.41
CA PRO A 40 1.80 -11.35 8.22
C PRO A 40 2.74 -10.45 7.42
N THR A 41 2.59 -10.51 6.09
CA THR A 41 3.32 -9.65 5.16
C THR A 41 2.32 -8.81 4.36
N VAL A 42 2.66 -7.54 4.18
CA VAL A 42 1.90 -6.61 3.35
C VAL A 42 2.76 -6.25 2.15
N GLN A 43 2.25 -6.56 0.96
CA GLN A 43 2.91 -6.23 -0.29
C GLN A 43 2.26 -4.97 -0.87
N VAL A 44 3.09 -3.98 -1.17
CA VAL A 44 2.65 -2.70 -1.73
C VAL A 44 3.29 -2.56 -3.10
N GLN A 45 2.47 -2.45 -4.14
CA GLN A 45 2.96 -2.32 -5.51
C GLN A 45 2.20 -1.23 -6.26
N ARG A 46 2.93 -0.32 -6.89
CA ARG A 46 2.31 0.61 -7.81
C ARG A 46 1.97 -0.14 -9.09
N VAL A 47 0.70 -0.06 -9.48
CA VAL A 47 0.21 -0.66 -10.74
C VAL A 47 0.63 0.26 -11.89
N PRO A 48 1.06 -0.29 -13.05
CA PRO A 48 1.42 0.53 -14.22
C PRO A 48 0.17 1.11 -14.90
N ALA A 49 -0.66 1.80 -14.12
CA ALA A 49 -1.88 2.48 -14.53
C ALA A 49 -2.01 3.72 -13.65
N GLY A 50 -2.96 4.58 -13.96
CA GLY A 50 -3.02 5.88 -13.34
C GLY A 50 -2.17 6.86 -14.13
N ASP A 51 -2.13 8.09 -13.68
CA ASP A 51 -1.43 9.15 -14.40
C ASP A 51 -1.01 10.26 -13.43
N ASP A 52 -0.38 11.28 -13.97
CA ASP A 52 -0.14 12.54 -13.29
C ASP A 52 -0.60 13.68 -14.21
N ASP A 53 -0.61 14.89 -13.70
CA ASP A 53 -0.92 16.05 -14.53
C ASP A 53 0.32 16.61 -15.23
N GLY A 54 1.44 15.92 -15.09
CA GLY A 54 2.71 16.31 -15.67
C GLY A 54 3.34 17.50 -14.98
N PHE A 55 2.77 17.97 -13.90
CA PHE A 55 3.17 19.22 -13.27
C PHE A 55 3.31 19.13 -11.74
N ARG A 56 2.26 18.83 -11.00
CA ARG A 56 2.27 18.88 -9.55
C ARG A 56 1.61 17.68 -8.88
N LEU A 57 0.68 17.04 -9.55
CA LEU A 57 -0.16 16.01 -8.96
C LEU A 57 0.11 14.66 -9.60
N ASP A 58 0.50 13.70 -8.78
CA ASP A 58 0.62 12.29 -9.16
C ASP A 58 -0.63 11.55 -8.69
N ARG A 59 -1.20 10.74 -9.58
CA ARG A 59 -2.33 9.86 -9.26
C ARG A 59 -1.88 8.43 -9.46
N ALA A 60 -1.54 7.77 -8.36
CA ALA A 60 -1.05 6.41 -8.38
C ALA A 60 -2.16 5.40 -8.09
N LEU A 61 -2.21 4.33 -8.87
CA LEU A 61 -2.95 3.14 -8.49
C LEU A 61 -1.99 2.21 -7.77
N VAL A 62 -2.34 1.81 -6.56
CA VAL A 62 -1.46 1.02 -5.71
C VAL A 62 -2.23 -0.22 -5.22
N ASP A 63 -1.69 -1.39 -5.52
CA ASP A 63 -2.19 -2.65 -4.97
C ASP A 63 -1.59 -2.87 -3.60
N VAL A 64 -2.45 -3.19 -2.63
CA VAL A 64 -2.02 -3.57 -1.28
C VAL A 64 -2.57 -4.96 -1.00
N ASP A 65 -1.68 -5.93 -0.92
CA ASP A 65 -2.02 -7.32 -0.66
C ASP A 65 -1.51 -7.74 0.71
N VAL A 66 -2.39 -8.36 1.49
CA VAL A 66 -2.06 -8.87 2.83
C VAL A 66 -2.00 -10.38 2.78
N TYR A 67 -0.87 -10.92 3.22
CA TYR A 67 -0.64 -12.37 3.32
C TYR A 67 -0.62 -12.76 4.80
N ALA A 68 -1.45 -13.71 5.19
CA ALA A 68 -1.53 -14.20 6.57
C ALA A 68 -1.86 -15.68 6.58
N GLU A 69 -1.74 -16.32 7.75
CA GLU A 69 -2.00 -17.75 7.88
C GLU A 69 -3.46 -18.10 7.65
N THR A 70 -4.37 -17.22 8.05
CA THR A 70 -5.81 -17.45 7.96
C THR A 70 -6.50 -16.30 7.22
N ARG A 71 -7.67 -16.60 6.66
CA ARG A 71 -8.52 -15.60 6.04
C ARG A 71 -8.89 -14.50 7.04
N GLY A 72 -9.25 -14.88 8.26
CA GLY A 72 -9.65 -13.91 9.29
C GLY A 72 -8.54 -12.93 9.62
N ALA A 73 -7.32 -13.43 9.83
CA ALA A 73 -6.17 -12.57 10.11
C ALA A 73 -5.85 -11.65 8.93
N ALA A 74 -5.93 -12.16 7.71
CA ALA A 74 -5.67 -11.37 6.52
C ALA A 74 -6.70 -10.25 6.33
N ILE A 75 -7.99 -10.56 6.48
CA ILE A 75 -9.09 -9.59 6.37
C ILE A 75 -8.96 -8.52 7.46
N GLU A 76 -8.69 -8.92 8.69
CA GLU A 76 -8.56 -7.98 9.81
C GLU A 76 -7.46 -6.96 9.55
N LEU A 77 -6.30 -7.41 9.14
CA LEU A 77 -5.19 -6.51 8.83
C LEU A 77 -5.48 -5.64 7.60
N ALA A 78 -6.10 -6.23 6.57
CA ALA A 78 -6.46 -5.49 5.36
C ALA A 78 -7.46 -4.36 5.65
N LEU A 79 -8.43 -4.60 6.54
CA LEU A 79 -9.39 -3.58 6.92
C LEU A 79 -8.76 -2.49 7.80
N LEU A 80 -7.82 -2.86 8.65
CA LEU A 80 -7.07 -1.90 9.44
C LEU A 80 -6.24 -0.97 8.54
N ILE A 81 -5.55 -1.55 7.57
CA ILE A 81 -4.79 -0.78 6.56
C ILE A 81 -5.73 0.14 5.77
N ARG A 82 -6.89 -0.36 5.36
CA ARG A 82 -7.89 0.44 4.67
C ARG A 82 -8.27 1.69 5.49
N GLY A 83 -8.49 1.52 6.78
CA GLY A 83 -8.79 2.63 7.67
C GLY A 83 -7.67 3.67 7.66
N TRP A 84 -6.43 3.24 7.79
CA TRP A 84 -5.29 4.15 7.76
C TRP A 84 -5.18 4.89 6.42
N LEU A 85 -5.32 4.17 5.31
CA LEU A 85 -5.16 4.76 3.98
C LEU A 85 -6.26 5.74 3.63
N LEU A 86 -7.49 5.46 4.05
CA LEU A 86 -8.64 6.31 3.71
C LEU A 86 -8.84 7.49 4.66
N THR A 87 -8.40 7.37 5.93
CA THR A 87 -8.68 8.40 6.94
C THR A 87 -7.44 9.12 7.45
N GLU A 88 -6.27 8.49 7.46
CA GLU A 88 -5.05 9.09 8.01
C GLU A 88 -4.04 9.51 6.95
N LEU A 89 -3.98 8.81 5.82
CA LEU A 89 -3.06 9.20 4.73
C LEU A 89 -3.44 10.54 4.07
N PRO A 90 -4.73 10.83 3.80
CA PRO A 90 -5.08 12.14 3.23
C PRO A 90 -4.63 13.28 4.14
N GLY A 91 -3.81 14.18 3.60
CA GLY A 91 -3.23 15.29 4.34
C GLY A 91 -1.92 14.97 5.04
N ALA A 92 -1.49 13.72 5.03
CA ALA A 92 -0.21 13.34 5.63
C ALA A 92 0.96 13.84 4.79
N GLN A 93 2.05 14.14 5.46
CA GLN A 93 3.29 14.55 4.82
C GLN A 93 4.43 13.67 5.32
N THR A 94 5.19 13.13 4.37
CA THR A 94 6.45 12.45 4.65
C THR A 94 7.61 13.38 4.29
N SER A 95 8.82 12.89 4.40
CA SER A 95 9.99 13.68 3.97
C SER A 95 10.02 13.89 2.44
N ARG A 96 9.22 13.16 1.68
CA ARG A 96 9.27 13.15 0.22
C ARG A 96 7.99 13.64 -0.46
N ALA A 97 6.84 13.40 0.16
CA ALA A 97 5.55 13.64 -0.49
C ALA A 97 4.51 14.18 0.47
N VAL A 98 3.55 14.90 -0.09
CA VAL A 98 2.31 15.28 0.60
C VAL A 98 1.17 14.52 -0.06
N TYR A 99 0.38 13.83 0.74
CA TYR A 99 -0.72 13.02 0.25
C TYR A 99 -2.04 13.80 0.29
N GLY A 100 -2.80 13.64 -0.76
CA GLY A 100 -4.13 14.22 -0.87
C GLY A 100 -5.20 13.16 -0.77
N ARG A 101 -6.13 13.17 -1.72
CA ARG A 101 -7.26 12.26 -1.74
C ARG A 101 -6.84 10.81 -1.91
N VAL A 102 -7.51 9.91 -1.20
CA VAL A 102 -7.33 8.46 -1.35
C VAL A 102 -8.71 7.83 -1.53
N THR A 103 -8.86 7.00 -2.57
CA THR A 103 -10.07 6.22 -2.80
C THR A 103 -9.70 4.75 -2.97
N SER A 104 -10.67 3.87 -2.77
CA SER A 104 -10.48 2.43 -2.87
C SER A 104 -11.31 1.87 -4.02
N SER A 105 -10.69 1.07 -4.90
CA SER A 105 -11.40 0.43 -6.01
C SER A 105 -10.52 -0.67 -6.61
N PRO A 106 -10.80 -1.95 -6.36
CA PRO A 106 -11.84 -2.46 -5.47
C PRO A 106 -11.47 -2.41 -3.99
N PRO A 107 -12.44 -2.59 -3.08
CA PRO A 107 -12.16 -2.75 -1.66
C PRO A 107 -11.47 -4.09 -1.35
N PRO A 108 -10.98 -4.31 -0.11
CA PRO A 108 -10.34 -5.56 0.26
C PRO A 108 -11.22 -6.77 0.01
N ALA A 109 -10.64 -7.78 -0.64
CA ALA A 109 -11.31 -9.04 -0.94
C ALA A 109 -10.27 -10.15 -1.01
N VAL A 110 -10.72 -11.37 -0.72
CA VAL A 110 -9.86 -12.55 -0.85
C VAL A 110 -9.44 -12.71 -2.31
N ARG A 111 -8.14 -12.86 -2.54
CA ARG A 111 -7.57 -13.10 -3.87
C ARG A 111 -6.96 -14.49 -3.92
N PRO A 112 -7.11 -15.22 -5.01
CA PRO A 112 -6.48 -16.54 -5.14
C PRO A 112 -4.96 -16.46 -4.97
N TYR A 113 -4.41 -17.46 -4.30
CA TYR A 113 -2.97 -17.63 -4.17
C TYR A 113 -2.64 -19.12 -4.24
N GLU A 114 -1.59 -19.47 -4.95
CA GLU A 114 -1.25 -20.87 -5.22
C GLU A 114 -0.72 -21.61 -3.99
N ASN A 115 -0.14 -20.91 -3.01
CA ASN A 115 0.34 -21.54 -1.78
C ASN A 115 -0.82 -21.68 -0.79
N THR A 116 -1.20 -22.93 -0.51
CA THR A 116 -2.35 -23.21 0.37
C THR A 116 -2.05 -23.05 1.85
N GLY A 117 -0.77 -22.81 2.23
CA GLY A 117 -0.38 -22.55 3.62
C GLY A 117 -0.68 -21.14 4.11
N LEU A 118 -1.23 -20.29 3.24
CA LEU A 118 -1.55 -18.92 3.60
C LEU A 118 -2.76 -18.42 2.81
N ARG A 119 -3.24 -17.24 3.17
CA ARG A 119 -4.35 -16.56 2.49
C ARG A 119 -3.91 -15.18 2.08
N ARG A 120 -4.40 -14.74 0.93
CA ARG A 120 -4.14 -13.41 0.36
C ARG A 120 -5.43 -12.60 0.29
N VAL A 121 -5.38 -11.39 0.84
CA VAL A 121 -6.47 -10.41 0.73
C VAL A 121 -5.89 -9.15 0.13
N GLY A 122 -6.47 -8.67 -0.94
CA GLY A 122 -5.95 -7.52 -1.65
C GLY A 122 -6.98 -6.45 -1.94
N ALA A 123 -6.51 -5.23 -2.10
CA ALA A 123 -7.29 -4.07 -2.50
C ALA A 123 -6.45 -3.17 -3.38
N THR A 124 -7.11 -2.35 -4.19
CA THR A 124 -6.44 -1.33 -4.98
C THR A 124 -6.88 0.05 -4.51
N TYR A 125 -5.92 0.95 -4.35
CA TYR A 125 -6.17 2.32 -3.91
C TYR A 125 -5.71 3.29 -4.97
N GLN A 126 -6.49 4.34 -5.17
CA GLN A 126 -6.08 5.48 -5.98
C GLN A 126 -5.61 6.56 -5.01
N ILE A 127 -4.36 6.95 -5.14
CA ILE A 127 -3.69 7.84 -4.18
C ILE A 127 -3.15 9.06 -4.90
N TYR A 128 -3.60 10.23 -4.49
CA TYR A 128 -3.11 11.50 -5.01
C TYR A 128 -2.00 12.01 -4.11
N SER A 129 -0.91 12.46 -4.72
CA SER A 129 0.23 13.02 -3.99
C SER A 129 0.95 14.07 -4.83
N HIS A 130 1.74 14.89 -4.15
CA HIS A 130 2.69 15.77 -4.81
C HIS A 130 3.99 15.80 -4.02
N PRO A 131 5.12 16.09 -4.68
CA PRO A 131 6.40 16.15 -3.99
C PRO A 131 6.43 17.25 -2.95
N VAL A 132 7.21 17.03 -1.90
CA VAL A 132 7.64 18.11 -1.01
C VAL A 132 8.67 18.92 -1.77
N SER A 133 8.43 20.19 -1.91
CA SER A 133 9.31 21.07 -2.69
C SER A 133 10.60 21.43 -1.97
#